data_66a0253ecb76ffecf2df766f4f84cb19
#
_entry.id   66a0253ecb76ffecf2df766f4f84cb19
#
_cell.length_a   1.000
_cell.length_b   1.000
_cell.length_c   1.000
_cell.angle_alpha   90.00
_cell.angle_beta   90.00
_cell.angle_gamma   90.00
#
_symmetry.space_group_name_H-M   'P 1'
#
loop_
_entity.id
_entity.type
_entity.pdbx_description
1 polymer ?
#
loop_
_entity_poly.entity_id
_entity_poly.type
_entity_poly.pdbx_seq_one_letter_code
_entity_poly.pdbx_strand_id
1 'polypeptide(L)'
;RQMCIRDSLVGPPGTGKTLLAKAVAGEADVPFFSLAGSDFVEMFVGVGASRVRDLFKEATKQAPCIIFIDEIDAIGKSRDSKYGGGNDEREQTLNQLLAEMDGFDSSKGIFILAATNRPEVLDKALLRPGRLDRRITVDRPDKKGRIETLKVHSKDVLMDDTVDFDEIAMATSGLVGSDLANIINEAAIAAVKNGRNVVTQKDLLGAFDTVVAGKEKKERVLSKKEKQVVAYHEIGHALIRAIKNNSDPVQKITIIPHTNGSLGYVLNFPEEEKHLETKDELMTDLISLVGGRAAEEVVFGSVTNGAYDDIKKATNLAKTMITRYGMSDRFGLVALSTVEDEYLSGRASMNCAQATEAEVDDEVKKLIASCYEEAKQIIRENREVMDQLARYLYCLLYTSPSPRDPK
;
A
#
# COMPACT_ATOMS: atom_id res chain seq x y z
N ARG A 1 34.57 -19.47 13.82
CA ARG A 1 34.52 -18.38 12.82
C ARG A 1 33.46 -17.38 13.29
N GLN A 2 33.89 -16.26 13.86
CA GLN A 2 33.00 -15.13 14.11
C GLN A 2 32.59 -14.59 12.74
N MET A 3 31.28 -14.66 12.42
CA MET A 3 30.74 -14.07 11.20
C MET A 3 30.39 -12.61 11.48
N CYS A 4 30.94 -11.69 10.72
CA CYS A 4 30.38 -10.35 10.63
C CYS A 4 29.02 -10.45 9.97
N ILE A 5 27.98 -10.07 10.67
CA ILE A 5 26.65 -9.95 10.09
C ILE A 5 26.48 -8.49 9.67
N ARG A 6 26.28 -8.28 8.37
CA ARG A 6 26.03 -6.97 7.76
C ARG A 6 24.83 -7.15 6.84
N ASP A 7 23.66 -6.99 7.43
CA ASP A 7 22.40 -7.31 6.77
C ASP A 7 21.65 -6.04 6.37
N SER A 8 20.93 -6.10 5.25
CA SER A 8 19.97 -5.09 4.86
C SER A 8 18.55 -5.63 5.01
N LEU A 9 17.72 -4.93 5.79
CA LEU A 9 16.28 -5.17 5.90
C LEU A 9 15.57 -4.39 4.81
N VAL A 10 14.88 -5.09 3.94
CA VAL A 10 14.24 -4.50 2.75
C VAL A 10 12.76 -4.84 2.76
N GLY A 11 11.90 -3.92 2.37
CA GLY A 11 10.46 -4.17 2.27
C GLY A 11 9.62 -2.90 2.34
N PRO A 12 8.29 -3.03 2.22
CA PRO A 12 7.38 -1.89 2.26
C PRO A 12 7.51 -1.06 3.55
N PRO A 13 7.18 0.23 3.54
CA PRO A 13 7.09 1.01 4.77
C PRO A 13 6.03 0.42 5.70
N GLY A 14 6.24 0.54 7.02
CA GLY A 14 5.28 0.05 8.03
C GLY A 14 5.30 -1.45 8.31
N THR A 15 6.20 -2.23 7.71
CA THR A 15 6.34 -3.69 7.96
C THR A 15 7.10 -4.02 9.23
N GLY A 16 7.62 -3.03 9.97
CA GLY A 16 8.27 -3.25 11.27
C GLY A 16 9.79 -3.49 11.21
N LYS A 17 10.49 -3.10 10.13
CA LYS A 17 11.95 -3.27 9.98
C LYS A 17 12.74 -2.71 11.17
N THR A 18 12.42 -1.49 11.60
CA THR A 18 13.05 -0.84 12.75
C THR A 18 12.73 -1.56 14.06
N LEU A 19 11.49 -2.07 14.23
CA LEU A 19 11.10 -2.87 15.39
C LEU A 19 11.84 -4.20 15.44
N LEU A 20 11.99 -4.85 14.29
CA LEU A 20 12.76 -6.09 14.18
C LEU A 20 14.23 -5.90 14.61
N ALA A 21 14.87 -4.84 14.14
CA ALA A 21 16.24 -4.52 14.53
C ALA A 21 16.38 -4.27 16.04
N LYS A 22 15.42 -3.54 16.65
CA LYS A 22 15.36 -3.33 18.11
C LYS A 22 15.13 -4.64 18.87
N ALA A 23 14.25 -5.51 18.38
CA ALA A 23 13.97 -6.80 19.00
C ALA A 23 15.21 -7.72 19.00
N VAL A 24 15.96 -7.73 17.88
CA VAL A 24 17.23 -8.48 17.81
C VAL A 24 18.24 -7.99 18.83
N ALA A 25 18.36 -6.67 19.02
CA ALA A 25 19.27 -6.10 20.02
C ALA A 25 18.84 -6.42 21.45
N GLY A 26 17.53 -6.34 21.73
CA GLY A 26 16.98 -6.69 23.04
C GLY A 26 17.15 -8.18 23.39
N GLU A 27 16.94 -9.07 22.42
CA GLU A 27 17.14 -10.51 22.61
C GLU A 27 18.62 -10.88 22.79
N ALA A 28 19.52 -10.16 22.11
CA ALA A 28 20.96 -10.37 22.23
C ALA A 28 21.57 -9.68 23.45
N ASP A 29 20.81 -8.86 24.17
CA ASP A 29 21.26 -8.04 25.32
C ASP A 29 22.53 -7.22 25.02
N VAL A 30 22.54 -6.53 23.88
CA VAL A 30 23.67 -5.70 23.43
C VAL A 30 23.25 -4.26 23.19
N PRO A 31 24.18 -3.30 23.33
CA PRO A 31 23.94 -1.90 22.98
C PRO A 31 23.44 -1.73 21.55
N PHE A 32 22.45 -0.82 21.37
CA PHE A 32 21.80 -0.54 20.10
C PHE A 32 21.96 0.93 19.72
N PHE A 33 22.71 1.17 18.63
CA PHE A 33 22.90 2.49 18.05
C PHE A 33 21.99 2.62 16.85
N SER A 34 21.02 3.54 16.89
CA SER A 34 20.05 3.76 15.81
C SER A 34 20.16 5.17 15.29
N LEU A 35 20.36 5.31 13.96
CA LEU A 35 20.34 6.58 13.24
C LEU A 35 19.52 6.42 11.96
N ALA A 36 18.91 7.52 11.53
CA ALA A 36 18.31 7.60 10.20
C ALA A 36 19.34 8.06 9.18
N GLY A 37 19.28 7.55 7.95
CA GLY A 37 20.15 8.00 6.86
C GLY A 37 20.07 9.51 6.61
N SER A 38 18.90 10.12 6.87
CA SER A 38 18.69 11.56 6.84
C SER A 38 19.52 12.33 7.88
N ASP A 39 19.86 11.72 9.02
CA ASP A 39 20.67 12.36 10.07
C ASP A 39 22.11 12.64 9.64
N PHE A 40 22.54 11.97 8.58
CA PHE A 40 23.87 12.17 7.97
C PHE A 40 23.86 13.20 6.84
N VAL A 41 22.69 13.66 6.40
CA VAL A 41 22.56 14.65 5.31
C VAL A 41 22.42 16.03 5.92
N GLU A 42 23.49 16.83 5.82
CA GLU A 42 23.54 18.19 6.36
C GLU A 42 23.81 19.22 5.25
N MET A 43 23.56 20.50 5.52
CA MET A 43 23.85 21.57 4.57
C MET A 43 25.36 21.90 4.44
N PHE A 44 26.16 21.44 5.41
CA PHE A 44 27.61 21.75 5.46
C PHE A 44 28.41 20.50 5.10
N VAL A 45 29.28 20.64 4.11
CA VAL A 45 30.14 19.56 3.62
C VAL A 45 31.06 19.03 4.72
N GLY A 46 31.08 17.71 4.89
CA GLY A 46 31.93 17.00 5.85
C GLY A 46 31.30 16.71 7.22
N VAL A 47 30.16 17.30 7.56
CA VAL A 47 29.48 17.03 8.85
C VAL A 47 28.93 15.61 8.88
N GLY A 48 28.29 15.15 7.83
CA GLY A 48 27.77 13.79 7.72
C GLY A 48 28.88 12.73 7.85
N ALA A 49 30.00 12.94 7.16
CA ALA A 49 31.17 12.06 7.27
C ALA A 49 31.77 12.04 8.70
N SER A 50 31.75 13.16 9.42
CA SER A 50 32.18 13.20 10.82
C SER A 50 31.26 12.40 11.72
N ARG A 51 29.93 12.54 11.54
CA ARG A 51 28.93 11.76 12.33
C ARG A 51 29.08 10.25 12.10
N VAL A 52 29.35 9.82 10.86
CA VAL A 52 29.65 8.42 10.57
C VAL A 52 30.87 7.94 11.38
N ARG A 53 31.97 8.68 11.35
CA ARG A 53 33.18 8.32 12.13
C ARG A 53 32.91 8.27 13.62
N ASP A 54 32.18 9.25 14.16
CA ASP A 54 31.87 9.30 15.59
C ASP A 54 30.96 8.14 16.03
N LEU A 55 29.99 7.77 15.21
CA LEU A 55 29.14 6.59 15.44
C LEU A 55 29.96 5.30 15.54
N PHE A 56 30.84 5.04 14.53
CA PHE A 56 31.65 3.83 14.52
C PHE A 56 32.70 3.82 15.64
N LYS A 57 33.24 4.98 16.02
CA LYS A 57 34.16 5.12 17.15
C LYS A 57 33.45 4.81 18.49
N GLU A 58 32.22 5.29 18.65
CA GLU A 58 31.45 5.02 19.87
C GLU A 58 31.01 3.55 19.96
N ALA A 59 30.52 3.00 18.84
CA ALA A 59 30.19 1.57 18.75
C ALA A 59 31.39 0.67 19.06
N THR A 60 32.58 1.06 18.63
CA THR A 60 33.81 0.30 18.92
C THR A 60 34.14 0.25 20.41
N LYS A 61 33.82 1.31 21.19
CA LYS A 61 34.04 1.34 22.63
C LYS A 61 33.05 0.45 23.39
N GLN A 62 31.86 0.26 22.84
CA GLN A 62 30.77 -0.47 23.48
C GLN A 62 30.49 -1.84 22.84
N ALA A 63 31.47 -2.38 22.11
CA ALA A 63 31.36 -3.69 21.50
C ALA A 63 31.30 -4.81 22.56
N PRO A 64 30.46 -5.88 22.39
CA PRO A 64 29.62 -6.13 21.22
C PRO A 64 28.38 -5.24 21.16
N CYS A 65 27.99 -4.79 19.95
CA CYS A 65 26.84 -3.91 19.78
C CYS A 65 26.22 -4.05 18.38
N ILE A 66 25.03 -3.46 18.19
CA ILE A 66 24.36 -3.36 16.89
C ILE A 66 24.31 -1.89 16.46
N ILE A 67 24.77 -1.61 15.24
CA ILE A 67 24.56 -0.35 14.53
C ILE A 67 23.40 -0.56 13.57
N PHE A 68 22.33 0.22 13.72
CA PHE A 68 21.18 0.22 12.84
C PHE A 68 21.08 1.55 12.08
N ILE A 69 21.06 1.49 10.76
CA ILE A 69 20.91 2.66 9.89
C ILE A 69 19.58 2.52 9.16
N ASP A 70 18.60 3.30 9.59
CA ASP A 70 17.30 3.35 8.92
C ASP A 70 17.37 4.26 7.70
N GLU A 71 16.51 4.04 6.70
CA GLU A 71 16.46 4.84 5.47
C GLU A 71 17.83 5.04 4.82
N ILE A 72 18.63 3.97 4.72
CA ILE A 72 19.98 4.02 4.17
C ILE A 72 20.03 4.61 2.75
N ASP A 73 18.94 4.56 2.00
CA ASP A 73 18.79 5.16 0.67
C ASP A 73 18.90 6.70 0.68
N ALA A 74 18.74 7.36 1.83
CA ALA A 74 18.99 8.80 1.94
C ALA A 74 20.44 9.18 1.61
N ILE A 75 21.41 8.33 1.98
CA ILE A 75 22.86 8.52 1.72
C ILE A 75 23.40 7.58 0.65
N GLY A 76 22.79 6.39 0.51
CA GLY A 76 23.27 5.30 -0.34
C GLY A 76 22.77 5.30 -1.78
N LYS A 77 22.20 6.40 -2.29
CA LYS A 77 21.65 6.46 -3.64
C LYS A 77 22.73 6.40 -4.72
N SER A 78 22.49 5.59 -5.78
CA SER A 78 23.36 5.44 -6.94
C SER A 78 23.63 6.77 -7.68
N ARG A 79 24.82 6.87 -8.29
CA ARG A 79 25.34 8.05 -9.00
C ARG A 79 24.66 8.35 -10.35
N ASP A 80 23.82 7.47 -10.86
CA ASP A 80 23.22 7.54 -12.20
C ASP A 80 22.08 8.58 -12.37
N SER A 81 21.83 9.44 -11.41
CA SER A 81 20.80 10.47 -11.56
C SER A 81 21.32 11.66 -12.37
N LYS A 82 20.81 11.84 -13.59
CA LYS A 82 21.10 12.89 -14.59
C LYS A 82 20.89 14.36 -14.16
N TYR A 83 20.73 14.65 -12.89
CA TYR A 83 20.60 16.02 -12.39
C TYR A 83 21.80 16.35 -11.51
N GLY A 84 22.79 16.99 -12.12
CA GLY A 84 23.97 17.52 -11.47
C GLY A 84 23.62 18.69 -10.54
N GLY A 85 24.30 18.71 -9.38
CA GLY A 85 24.34 19.84 -8.45
C GLY A 85 23.80 19.48 -7.07
N GLY A 86 24.68 19.31 -6.08
CA GLY A 86 24.33 19.17 -4.66
C GLY A 86 24.59 17.80 -4.02
N ASN A 87 25.38 16.93 -4.66
CA ASN A 87 25.59 15.56 -4.18
C ASN A 87 26.94 15.33 -3.46
N ASP A 88 27.83 16.33 -3.41
CA ASP A 88 29.19 16.14 -2.88
C ASP A 88 29.20 15.70 -1.42
N GLU A 89 28.31 16.22 -0.60
CA GLU A 89 28.22 15.83 0.80
C GLU A 89 27.71 14.40 0.99
N ARG A 90 26.66 14.02 0.25
CA ARG A 90 26.13 12.64 0.31
C ARG A 90 27.17 11.64 -0.17
N GLU A 91 27.87 11.96 -1.25
CA GLU A 91 28.94 11.13 -1.78
C GLU A 91 30.10 10.99 -0.79
N GLN A 92 30.49 12.08 -0.14
CA GLN A 92 31.52 12.07 0.89
C GLN A 92 31.08 11.25 2.11
N THR A 93 29.84 11.38 2.55
CA THR A 93 29.27 10.61 3.65
C THR A 93 29.18 9.13 3.30
N LEU A 94 28.70 8.79 2.09
CA LEU A 94 28.67 7.41 1.61
C LEU A 94 30.09 6.81 1.56
N ASN A 95 31.06 7.52 1.00
CA ASN A 95 32.44 7.05 0.92
C ASN A 95 33.04 6.84 2.32
N GLN A 96 32.73 7.71 3.28
CA GLN A 96 33.14 7.52 4.67
C GLN A 96 32.49 6.27 5.30
N LEU A 97 31.17 6.07 5.08
CA LEU A 97 30.47 4.87 5.56
C LEU A 97 31.10 3.60 4.99
N LEU A 98 31.39 3.58 3.69
CA LEU A 98 32.06 2.46 3.03
C LEU A 98 33.46 2.22 3.60
N ALA A 99 34.24 3.27 3.88
CA ALA A 99 35.55 3.17 4.48
C ALA A 99 35.51 2.61 5.91
N GLU A 100 34.55 3.06 6.72
CA GLU A 100 34.35 2.52 8.07
C GLU A 100 33.93 1.04 8.02
N MET A 101 33.03 0.69 7.08
CA MET A 101 32.62 -0.71 6.90
C MET A 101 33.79 -1.59 6.46
N ASP A 102 34.65 -1.14 5.57
CA ASP A 102 35.79 -1.91 5.07
C ASP A 102 36.93 -2.00 6.09
N GLY A 103 37.16 -0.94 6.88
CA GLY A 103 38.18 -0.88 7.93
C GLY A 103 37.80 -1.61 9.22
N PHE A 104 36.64 -2.21 9.27
CA PHE A 104 36.07 -2.75 10.49
C PHE A 104 36.59 -4.15 10.80
N ASP A 105 37.15 -4.32 11.99
CA ASP A 105 37.62 -5.61 12.51
C ASP A 105 36.43 -6.48 12.93
N SER A 106 36.19 -7.54 12.18
CA SER A 106 35.11 -8.51 12.42
C SER A 106 35.20 -9.25 13.79
N SER A 107 36.35 -9.21 14.41
CA SER A 107 36.57 -9.88 15.73
C SER A 107 35.92 -9.11 16.88
N LYS A 108 35.53 -7.85 16.70
CA LYS A 108 35.02 -6.99 17.77
C LYS A 108 33.54 -7.21 18.09
N GLY A 109 32.82 -8.04 17.32
CA GLY A 109 31.40 -8.36 17.58
C GLY A 109 30.43 -7.22 17.31
N ILE A 110 30.70 -6.35 16.34
CA ILE A 110 29.78 -5.31 15.92
C ILE A 110 28.99 -5.77 14.70
N PHE A 111 27.67 -5.67 14.81
CA PHE A 111 26.72 -6.02 13.76
C PHE A 111 26.17 -4.75 13.11
N ILE A 112 26.13 -4.71 11.79
CA ILE A 112 25.57 -3.59 11.05
C ILE A 112 24.28 -4.06 10.39
N LEU A 113 23.18 -3.40 10.72
CA LEU A 113 21.88 -3.59 10.10
C LEU A 113 21.51 -2.29 9.40
N ALA A 114 21.13 -2.37 8.14
CA ALA A 114 20.57 -1.24 7.41
C ALA A 114 19.11 -1.54 7.05
N ALA A 115 18.26 -0.53 6.96
CA ALA A 115 16.91 -0.68 6.46
C ALA A 115 16.63 0.29 5.30
N THR A 116 15.89 -0.18 4.31
CA THR A 116 15.41 0.66 3.20
C THR A 116 14.08 0.16 2.67
N ASN A 117 13.28 1.10 2.19
CA ASN A 117 12.08 0.83 1.40
C ASN A 117 12.37 0.86 -0.12
N ARG A 118 13.61 1.23 -0.51
CA ARG A 118 14.01 1.46 -1.91
C ARG A 118 15.33 0.77 -2.24
N PRO A 119 15.38 -0.56 -2.24
CA PRO A 119 16.63 -1.29 -2.49
C PRO A 119 17.19 -1.05 -3.90
N GLU A 120 16.34 -0.72 -4.87
CA GLU A 120 16.68 -0.48 -6.27
C GLU A 120 17.52 0.79 -6.48
N VAL A 121 17.44 1.78 -5.58
CA VAL A 121 18.22 3.02 -5.70
C VAL A 121 19.58 2.95 -5.01
N LEU A 122 19.85 1.89 -4.25
CA LEU A 122 21.11 1.75 -3.50
C LEU A 122 22.31 1.62 -4.43
N ASP A 123 23.41 2.30 -4.07
CA ASP A 123 24.68 2.16 -4.75
C ASP A 123 25.20 0.72 -4.65
N LYS A 124 25.59 0.17 -5.79
CA LYS A 124 26.13 -1.20 -5.88
C LYS A 124 27.35 -1.41 -4.98
N ALA A 125 28.07 -0.36 -4.63
CA ALA A 125 29.19 -0.44 -3.69
C ALA A 125 28.77 -0.85 -2.29
N LEU A 126 27.57 -0.47 -1.83
CA LEU A 126 27.03 -0.91 -0.53
C LEU A 126 26.70 -2.41 -0.51
N LEU A 127 26.33 -2.97 -1.66
CA LEU A 127 25.86 -4.35 -1.80
C LEU A 127 27.00 -5.36 -2.09
N ARG A 128 28.26 -4.89 -2.10
CA ARG A 128 29.43 -5.78 -2.34
C ARG A 128 29.68 -6.68 -1.14
N PRO A 129 30.19 -7.91 -1.38
CA PRO A 129 30.63 -8.81 -0.31
C PRO A 129 31.55 -8.11 0.70
N GLY A 130 31.29 -8.34 1.98
CA GLY A 130 31.99 -7.66 3.07
C GLY A 130 31.37 -6.32 3.50
N ARG A 131 30.24 -5.91 2.90
CA ARG A 131 29.45 -4.74 3.28
C ARG A 131 28.02 -5.22 3.59
N LEU A 132 26.96 -4.64 3.01
CA LEU A 132 25.59 -5.13 3.16
C LEU A 132 25.37 -6.30 2.18
N ASP A 133 25.97 -7.42 2.47
CA ASP A 133 26.04 -8.56 1.56
C ASP A 133 24.85 -9.52 1.68
N ARG A 134 24.09 -9.44 2.78
CA ARG A 134 22.90 -10.24 2.98
C ARG A 134 21.65 -9.36 3.00
N ARG A 135 20.69 -9.69 2.15
CA ARG A 135 19.41 -9.01 2.04
C ARG A 135 18.32 -9.86 2.70
N ILE A 136 17.62 -9.28 3.66
CA ILE A 136 16.50 -9.89 4.36
C ILE A 136 15.24 -9.11 3.97
N THR A 137 14.33 -9.76 3.26
CA THR A 137 13.06 -9.16 2.89
C THR A 137 12.08 -9.27 4.05
N VAL A 138 11.49 -8.13 4.43
CA VAL A 138 10.43 -8.03 5.43
C VAL A 138 9.16 -7.67 4.69
N ASP A 139 8.44 -8.69 4.26
CA ASP A 139 7.23 -8.56 3.47
C ASP A 139 6.02 -8.11 4.28
N ARG A 140 4.91 -7.85 3.58
CA ARG A 140 3.61 -7.65 4.22
C ARG A 140 3.20 -8.92 4.95
N PRO A 141 2.53 -8.80 6.12
CA PRO A 141 2.10 -9.98 6.87
C PRO A 141 1.02 -10.76 6.09
N ASP A 142 1.14 -12.08 6.08
CA ASP A 142 0.08 -12.99 5.67
C ASP A 142 -1.12 -12.93 6.63
N LYS A 143 -2.20 -13.64 6.37
CA LYS A 143 -3.39 -13.66 7.24
C LYS A 143 -3.03 -13.98 8.68
N LYS A 144 -2.20 -15.00 8.91
CA LYS A 144 -1.77 -15.40 10.27
C LYS A 144 -0.95 -14.29 10.94
N GLY A 145 -0.02 -13.70 10.21
CA GLY A 145 0.80 -12.57 10.69
C GLY A 145 -0.06 -11.35 11.03
N ARG A 146 -1.13 -11.07 10.25
CA ARG A 146 -2.07 -9.99 10.57
C ARG A 146 -2.85 -10.26 11.85
N ILE A 147 -3.35 -11.49 12.06
CA ILE A 147 -4.01 -11.89 13.31
C ILE A 147 -3.08 -11.69 14.51
N GLU A 148 -1.84 -12.17 14.43
CA GLU A 148 -0.87 -12.02 15.51
C GLU A 148 -0.51 -10.54 15.75
N THR A 149 -0.38 -9.75 14.70
CA THR A 149 -0.12 -8.30 14.80
C THR A 149 -1.29 -7.58 15.48
N LEU A 150 -2.54 -7.88 15.10
CA LEU A 150 -3.74 -7.34 15.74
C LEU A 150 -3.78 -7.71 17.22
N LYS A 151 -3.52 -8.98 17.59
CA LYS A 151 -3.44 -9.42 18.98
C LYS A 151 -2.36 -8.70 19.78
N VAL A 152 -1.18 -8.46 19.18
CA VAL A 152 -0.09 -7.73 19.86
C VAL A 152 -0.52 -6.30 20.18
N HIS A 153 -1.12 -5.59 19.21
CA HIS A 153 -1.55 -4.21 19.39
C HIS A 153 -2.82 -4.07 20.25
N SER A 154 -3.58 -5.15 20.45
CA SER A 154 -4.76 -5.16 21.30
C SER A 154 -4.51 -5.50 22.78
N LYS A 155 -3.27 -5.86 23.17
CA LYS A 155 -2.95 -6.30 24.54
C LYS A 155 -3.37 -5.33 25.62
N ASP A 156 -3.23 -4.02 25.37
CA ASP A 156 -3.55 -2.96 26.32
C ASP A 156 -4.93 -2.32 26.06
N VAL A 157 -5.74 -2.93 25.18
CA VAL A 157 -7.07 -2.44 24.81
C VAL A 157 -8.13 -3.47 25.23
N LEU A 158 -9.14 -3.04 25.97
CA LEU A 158 -10.24 -3.91 26.35
C LEU A 158 -11.10 -4.25 25.14
N MET A 159 -11.15 -5.54 24.79
CA MET A 159 -11.94 -6.07 23.69
C MET A 159 -13.17 -6.77 24.21
N ASP A 160 -14.29 -6.65 23.47
CA ASP A 160 -15.53 -7.37 23.69
C ASP A 160 -15.43 -8.82 23.16
N ASP A 161 -16.23 -9.72 23.70
CA ASP A 161 -16.31 -11.13 23.26
C ASP A 161 -16.81 -11.27 21.81
N THR A 162 -17.36 -10.21 21.21
CA THR A 162 -17.80 -10.17 19.80
C THR A 162 -16.65 -10.01 18.81
N VAL A 163 -15.44 -9.73 19.29
CA VAL A 163 -14.27 -9.43 18.42
C VAL A 163 -13.74 -10.71 17.79
N ASP A 164 -13.82 -10.77 16.46
CA ASP A 164 -13.22 -11.80 15.62
C ASP A 164 -12.06 -11.21 14.80
N PHE A 165 -10.85 -11.52 15.22
CA PHE A 165 -9.64 -11.08 14.50
C PHE A 165 -9.46 -11.79 13.15
N ASP A 166 -10.08 -12.95 12.94
CA ASP A 166 -10.01 -13.67 11.67
C ASP A 166 -10.74 -12.89 10.57
N GLU A 167 -11.96 -12.39 10.88
CA GLU A 167 -12.74 -11.52 9.99
C GLU A 167 -11.97 -10.22 9.67
N ILE A 168 -11.39 -9.57 10.68
CA ILE A 168 -10.59 -8.35 10.45
C ILE A 168 -9.34 -8.64 9.64
N ALA A 169 -8.68 -9.76 9.86
CA ALA A 169 -7.50 -10.15 9.10
C ALA A 169 -7.83 -10.41 7.63
N MET A 170 -8.99 -11.00 7.33
CA MET A 170 -9.47 -11.15 5.95
C MET A 170 -9.73 -9.80 5.29
N ALA A 171 -10.43 -8.90 5.99
CA ALA A 171 -10.70 -7.54 5.52
C ALA A 171 -9.43 -6.72 5.24
N THR A 172 -8.37 -6.97 5.99
CA THR A 172 -7.11 -6.21 5.95
C THR A 172 -6.05 -6.82 5.05
N SER A 173 -6.43 -7.63 4.05
CA SER A 173 -5.48 -8.18 3.08
C SER A 173 -4.65 -7.08 2.42
N GLY A 174 -3.33 -7.29 2.34
CA GLY A 174 -2.39 -6.33 1.77
C GLY A 174 -1.99 -5.14 2.67
N LEU A 175 -2.59 -4.98 3.85
CA LEU A 175 -2.18 -3.95 4.81
C LEU A 175 -0.90 -4.34 5.56
N VAL A 176 -0.16 -3.34 6.01
CA VAL A 176 1.07 -3.51 6.79
C VAL A 176 0.82 -3.39 8.31
N GLY A 177 1.82 -3.76 9.10
CA GLY A 177 1.72 -3.74 10.57
C GLY A 177 1.33 -2.38 11.16
N SER A 178 1.81 -1.27 10.58
CA SER A 178 1.42 0.08 11.01
C SER A 178 -0.05 0.40 10.77
N ASP A 179 -0.64 -0.11 9.68
CA ASP A 179 -2.05 0.10 9.39
C ASP A 179 -2.93 -0.67 10.37
N LEU A 180 -2.53 -1.92 10.70
CA LEU A 180 -3.22 -2.76 11.67
C LEU A 180 -3.19 -2.13 13.08
N ALA A 181 -2.03 -1.58 13.48
CA ALA A 181 -1.90 -0.82 14.73
C ALA A 181 -2.84 0.39 14.74
N ASN A 182 -2.91 1.11 13.62
CA ASN A 182 -3.80 2.27 13.49
C ASN A 182 -5.29 1.88 13.55
N ILE A 183 -5.68 0.73 12.98
CA ILE A 183 -7.05 0.21 13.10
C ILE A 183 -7.43 -0.02 14.57
N ILE A 184 -6.56 -0.66 15.37
CA ILE A 184 -6.81 -0.87 16.80
C ILE A 184 -6.96 0.47 17.53
N ASN A 185 -6.08 1.43 17.23
CA ASN A 185 -6.11 2.76 17.85
C ASN A 185 -7.39 3.53 17.47
N GLU A 186 -7.77 3.60 16.20
CA GLU A 186 -9.00 4.28 15.77
C GLU A 186 -10.26 3.59 16.33
N ALA A 187 -10.26 2.25 16.46
CA ALA A 187 -11.35 1.51 17.09
C ALA A 187 -11.50 1.85 18.58
N ALA A 188 -10.38 1.96 19.32
CA ALA A 188 -10.40 2.38 20.71
C ALA A 188 -10.91 3.82 20.87
N ILE A 189 -10.48 4.74 20.00
CA ILE A 189 -11.00 6.11 19.96
C ILE A 189 -12.50 6.13 19.66
N ALA A 190 -12.99 5.29 18.74
CA ALA A 190 -14.41 5.19 18.41
C ALA A 190 -15.24 4.67 19.59
N ALA A 191 -14.76 3.67 20.31
CA ALA A 191 -15.41 3.15 21.51
C ALA A 191 -15.59 4.23 22.58
N VAL A 192 -14.51 4.98 22.88
CA VAL A 192 -14.54 6.09 23.87
C VAL A 192 -15.49 7.20 23.42
N LYS A 193 -15.49 7.60 22.15
CA LYS A 193 -16.43 8.60 21.61
C LYS A 193 -17.89 8.18 21.76
N ASN A 194 -18.16 6.88 21.73
CA ASN A 194 -19.48 6.31 21.93
C ASN A 194 -19.80 6.01 23.41
N GLY A 195 -19.01 6.52 24.37
CA GLY A 195 -19.21 6.36 25.80
C GLY A 195 -18.92 4.94 26.33
N ARG A 196 -18.13 4.13 25.60
CA ARG A 196 -17.76 2.77 25.98
C ARG A 196 -16.25 2.68 26.27
N ASN A 197 -15.89 1.78 27.19
CA ASN A 197 -14.50 1.47 27.51
C ASN A 197 -14.02 0.17 26.85
N VAL A 198 -14.86 -0.48 26.05
CA VAL A 198 -14.64 -1.78 25.43
C VAL A 198 -14.83 -1.63 23.92
N VAL A 199 -13.92 -2.16 23.13
CA VAL A 199 -13.94 -2.16 21.67
C VAL A 199 -14.76 -3.36 21.19
N THR A 200 -15.70 -3.13 20.29
CA THR A 200 -16.54 -4.16 19.66
C THR A 200 -16.07 -4.43 18.22
N GLN A 201 -16.54 -5.54 17.63
CA GLN A 201 -16.32 -5.87 16.22
C GLN A 201 -16.72 -4.70 15.29
N LYS A 202 -17.85 -4.05 15.58
CA LYS A 202 -18.33 -2.90 14.82
C LYS A 202 -17.35 -1.71 14.83
N ASP A 203 -16.67 -1.48 15.95
CA ASP A 203 -15.67 -0.42 16.03
C ASP A 203 -14.44 -0.72 15.18
N LEU A 204 -14.01 -2.00 15.15
CA LEU A 204 -12.90 -2.45 14.33
C LEU A 204 -13.21 -2.34 12.83
N LEU A 205 -14.39 -2.78 12.39
CA LEU A 205 -14.83 -2.62 11.01
C LEU A 205 -14.96 -1.14 10.61
N GLY A 206 -15.49 -0.29 11.50
CA GLY A 206 -15.56 1.16 11.28
C GLY A 206 -14.18 1.84 11.26
N ALA A 207 -13.24 1.35 12.08
CA ALA A 207 -11.85 1.81 12.07
C ALA A 207 -11.14 1.39 10.79
N PHE A 208 -11.36 0.17 10.31
CA PHE A 208 -10.88 -0.30 9.01
C PHE A 208 -11.35 0.63 7.88
N ASP A 209 -12.66 0.94 7.82
CA ASP A 209 -13.20 1.90 6.85
C ASP A 209 -12.48 3.25 6.93
N THR A 210 -12.22 3.73 8.15
CA THR A 210 -11.54 5.01 8.38
C THR A 210 -10.09 4.98 7.89
N VAL A 211 -9.38 3.88 8.08
CA VAL A 211 -7.96 3.75 7.67
C VAL A 211 -7.87 3.61 6.16
N VAL A 212 -8.74 2.83 5.53
CA VAL A 212 -8.69 2.54 4.08
C VAL A 212 -9.32 3.67 3.25
N ALA A 213 -10.54 4.08 3.58
CA ALA A 213 -11.31 5.07 2.82
C ALA A 213 -11.19 6.51 3.36
N GLY A 214 -10.61 6.68 4.55
CA GLY A 214 -10.57 7.95 5.26
C GLY A 214 -11.86 8.21 6.07
N LYS A 215 -11.86 9.31 6.82
CA LYS A 215 -13.01 9.67 7.67
C LYS A 215 -14.21 10.12 6.86
N GLU A 216 -15.42 9.76 7.32
CA GLU A 216 -16.67 10.24 6.72
C GLU A 216 -16.75 11.78 6.77
N LYS A 217 -17.11 12.40 5.63
CA LYS A 217 -17.38 13.84 5.55
C LYS A 217 -18.85 14.12 5.85
N LYS A 218 -19.20 14.28 7.13
CA LYS A 218 -20.58 14.57 7.57
C LYS A 218 -21.13 15.91 7.07
N GLU A 219 -20.23 16.85 6.74
CA GLU A 219 -20.61 18.21 6.32
C GLU A 219 -20.87 18.34 4.81
N ARG A 220 -20.42 17.38 4.01
CA ARG A 220 -20.63 17.42 2.55
C ARG A 220 -21.99 16.83 2.20
N VAL A 221 -22.99 17.69 2.09
CA VAL A 221 -24.34 17.30 1.69
C VAL A 221 -24.38 17.21 0.16
N LEU A 222 -24.40 15.99 -0.37
CA LEU A 222 -24.67 15.77 -1.80
C LEU A 222 -26.13 16.15 -2.12
N SER A 223 -26.36 16.77 -3.27
CA SER A 223 -27.72 17.00 -3.79
C SER A 223 -28.43 15.67 -4.05
N LYS A 224 -29.76 15.67 -4.12
CA LYS A 224 -30.54 14.46 -4.42
C LYS A 224 -30.09 13.80 -5.73
N LYS A 225 -29.80 14.62 -6.76
CA LYS A 225 -29.33 14.14 -8.05
C LYS A 225 -27.95 13.52 -7.98
N GLU A 226 -26.99 14.14 -7.26
CA GLU A 226 -25.65 13.58 -7.07
C GLU A 226 -25.69 12.26 -6.30
N LYS A 227 -26.51 12.17 -5.25
CA LYS A 227 -26.70 10.91 -4.51
C LYS A 227 -27.21 9.77 -5.39
N GLN A 228 -28.15 10.08 -6.30
CA GLN A 228 -28.63 9.08 -7.26
C GLN A 228 -27.53 8.65 -8.20
N VAL A 229 -26.76 9.58 -8.77
CA VAL A 229 -25.65 9.26 -9.67
C VAL A 229 -24.61 8.39 -8.97
N VAL A 230 -24.20 8.77 -7.75
CA VAL A 230 -23.24 7.99 -6.97
C VAL A 230 -23.81 6.60 -6.63
N ALA A 231 -25.10 6.49 -6.26
CA ALA A 231 -25.69 5.19 -5.95
C ALA A 231 -25.66 4.24 -7.15
N TYR A 232 -26.02 4.74 -8.35
CA TYR A 232 -25.95 3.93 -9.56
C TYR A 232 -24.52 3.60 -9.97
N HIS A 233 -23.58 4.51 -9.74
CA HIS A 233 -22.15 4.27 -9.96
C HIS A 233 -21.63 3.11 -9.12
N GLU A 234 -21.84 3.15 -7.79
CA GLU A 234 -21.38 2.12 -6.87
C GLU A 234 -22.10 0.76 -7.11
N ILE A 235 -23.40 0.80 -7.40
CA ILE A 235 -24.14 -0.42 -7.79
C ILE A 235 -23.63 -0.96 -9.11
N GLY A 236 -23.16 -0.12 -10.04
CA GLY A 236 -22.53 -0.55 -11.29
C GLY A 236 -21.31 -1.45 -11.04
N HIS A 237 -20.42 -1.03 -10.15
CA HIS A 237 -19.26 -1.84 -9.73
C HIS A 237 -19.70 -3.15 -9.07
N ALA A 238 -20.61 -3.06 -8.09
CA ALA A 238 -21.07 -4.21 -7.32
C ALA A 238 -21.82 -5.24 -8.17
N LEU A 239 -22.70 -4.80 -9.07
CA LEU A 239 -23.49 -5.66 -9.93
C LEU A 239 -22.60 -6.49 -10.87
N ILE A 240 -21.61 -5.87 -11.50
CA ILE A 240 -20.67 -6.57 -12.38
C ILE A 240 -19.91 -7.65 -11.60
N ARG A 241 -19.41 -7.32 -10.40
CA ARG A 241 -18.73 -8.30 -9.54
C ARG A 241 -19.65 -9.46 -9.15
N ALA A 242 -20.89 -9.18 -8.78
CA ALA A 242 -21.84 -10.19 -8.39
C ALA A 242 -22.24 -11.15 -9.55
N ILE A 243 -22.24 -10.67 -10.78
CA ILE A 243 -22.57 -11.47 -11.96
C ILE A 243 -21.38 -12.30 -12.45
N LYS A 244 -20.18 -11.73 -12.34
CA LYS A 244 -18.93 -12.41 -12.73
C LYS A 244 -18.48 -13.31 -11.58
N ASN A 245 -18.63 -14.63 -11.73
CA ASN A 245 -18.31 -15.63 -10.68
C ASN A 245 -16.83 -15.70 -10.27
N ASN A 246 -15.95 -14.96 -10.93
CA ASN A 246 -14.50 -14.95 -10.70
C ASN A 246 -14.02 -13.72 -9.90
N SER A 247 -14.91 -13.10 -9.12
CA SER A 247 -14.58 -11.91 -8.32
C SER A 247 -14.87 -12.14 -6.84
N ASP A 248 -14.16 -11.38 -6.00
CA ASP A 248 -14.40 -11.37 -4.55
C ASP A 248 -15.82 -10.90 -4.22
N PRO A 249 -16.49 -11.51 -3.22
CA PRO A 249 -17.84 -11.14 -2.85
C PRO A 249 -17.94 -9.71 -2.33
N VAL A 250 -19.02 -9.03 -2.74
CA VAL A 250 -19.32 -7.67 -2.27
C VAL A 250 -19.81 -7.74 -0.82
N GLN A 251 -19.06 -7.12 0.09
CA GLN A 251 -19.40 -7.09 1.52
C GLN A 251 -20.15 -5.82 1.93
N LYS A 252 -19.76 -4.69 1.34
CA LYS A 252 -20.35 -3.39 1.70
C LYS A 252 -20.35 -2.43 0.52
N ILE A 253 -21.44 -1.68 0.41
CA ILE A 253 -21.58 -0.57 -0.54
C ILE A 253 -21.94 0.67 0.28
N THR A 254 -21.26 1.78 0.05
CA THR A 254 -21.57 3.06 0.67
C THR A 254 -21.56 4.19 -0.34
N ILE A 255 -22.42 5.18 -0.13
CA ILE A 255 -22.48 6.44 -0.90
C ILE A 255 -22.21 7.64 0.02
N ILE A 256 -21.56 7.41 1.15
CA ILE A 256 -21.14 8.47 2.08
C ILE A 256 -19.79 8.98 1.61
N PRO A 257 -19.62 10.32 1.40
CA PRO A 257 -18.34 10.89 1.02
C PRO A 257 -17.28 10.73 2.11
N HIS A 258 -16.05 10.37 1.71
CA HIS A 258 -14.91 10.21 2.61
C HIS A 258 -13.80 11.25 2.35
N THR A 259 -12.86 11.37 3.30
CA THR A 259 -11.79 12.38 3.22
C THR A 259 -10.80 12.12 2.09
N ASN A 260 -10.63 10.88 1.64
CA ASN A 260 -9.78 10.53 0.50
C ASN A 260 -10.34 10.96 -0.86
N GLY A 261 -11.48 11.65 -0.88
CA GLY A 261 -12.07 12.22 -2.09
C GLY A 261 -13.13 11.34 -2.74
N SER A 262 -13.29 10.08 -2.34
CA SER A 262 -14.37 9.22 -2.83
C SER A 262 -15.74 9.73 -2.38
N LEU A 263 -16.73 9.64 -3.28
CA LEU A 263 -18.13 9.97 -2.99
C LEU A 263 -18.91 8.74 -2.51
N GLY A 264 -18.38 7.57 -2.78
CA GLY A 264 -18.83 6.25 -2.34
C GLY A 264 -17.72 5.24 -2.55
N TYR A 265 -17.92 4.00 -2.15
CA TYR A 265 -17.06 2.87 -2.52
C TYR A 265 -17.76 1.53 -2.30
N VAL A 266 -17.26 0.53 -3.02
CA VAL A 266 -17.63 -0.88 -2.84
C VAL A 266 -16.48 -1.59 -2.16
N LEU A 267 -16.77 -2.31 -1.08
CA LEU A 267 -15.81 -3.09 -0.33
C LEU A 267 -16.00 -4.57 -0.65
N ASN A 268 -14.91 -5.19 -1.05
CA ASN A 268 -14.86 -6.62 -1.35
C ASN A 268 -13.81 -7.25 -0.44
N PHE A 269 -14.11 -8.39 0.15
CA PHE A 269 -13.12 -9.17 0.88
C PHE A 269 -12.90 -10.49 0.15
N PRO A 270 -11.65 -10.87 -0.11
CA PRO A 270 -11.37 -12.18 -0.64
C PRO A 270 -11.78 -13.25 0.38
N GLU A 271 -12.39 -14.33 -0.07
CA GLU A 271 -12.68 -15.50 0.79
C GLU A 271 -11.40 -16.24 1.18
N GLU A 272 -10.39 -16.19 0.30
CA GLU A 272 -9.07 -16.78 0.51
C GLU A 272 -7.97 -15.83 0.06
N GLU A 273 -6.80 -15.87 0.70
CA GLU A 273 -5.62 -15.13 0.21
C GLU A 273 -5.12 -15.76 -1.09
N LYS A 274 -5.24 -15.00 -2.17
CA LYS A 274 -4.73 -15.38 -3.48
C LYS A 274 -3.39 -14.70 -3.73
N HIS A 275 -2.42 -15.47 -4.19
CA HIS A 275 -1.11 -14.97 -4.61
C HIS A 275 -0.95 -14.96 -6.14
N LEU A 276 -1.85 -15.59 -6.87
CA LEU A 276 -1.87 -15.64 -8.33
C LEU A 276 -3.25 -15.25 -8.83
N GLU A 277 -3.27 -14.39 -9.84
CA GLU A 277 -4.49 -13.96 -10.54
C GLU A 277 -4.42 -14.41 -12.00
N THR A 278 -5.49 -14.99 -12.47
CA THR A 278 -5.64 -15.41 -13.86
C THR A 278 -5.97 -14.23 -14.77
N LYS A 279 -5.76 -14.38 -16.09
CA LYS A 279 -6.17 -13.36 -17.09
C LYS A 279 -7.67 -13.04 -16.97
N ASP A 280 -8.50 -14.04 -16.71
CA ASP A 280 -9.97 -13.88 -16.61
C ASP A 280 -10.38 -13.12 -15.36
N GLU A 281 -9.70 -13.31 -14.23
CA GLU A 281 -9.92 -12.53 -13.00
C GLU A 281 -9.54 -11.07 -13.20
N LEU A 282 -8.36 -10.79 -13.76
CA LEU A 282 -7.91 -9.43 -14.08
C LEU A 282 -8.82 -8.73 -15.11
N MET A 283 -9.35 -9.48 -16.09
CA MET A 283 -10.37 -8.96 -17.01
C MET A 283 -11.66 -8.60 -16.30
N THR A 284 -12.10 -9.43 -15.35
CA THR A 284 -13.27 -9.15 -14.51
C THR A 284 -13.08 -7.88 -13.68
N ASP A 285 -11.88 -7.69 -13.13
CA ASP A 285 -11.55 -6.46 -12.40
C ASP A 285 -11.57 -5.24 -13.32
N LEU A 286 -11.05 -5.33 -14.54
CA LEU A 286 -11.13 -4.23 -15.52
C LEU A 286 -12.58 -3.87 -15.84
N ILE A 287 -13.44 -4.86 -16.11
CA ILE A 287 -14.85 -4.65 -16.42
C ILE A 287 -15.56 -4.02 -15.20
N SER A 288 -15.25 -4.48 -14.00
CA SER A 288 -15.77 -3.90 -12.76
C SER A 288 -15.34 -2.45 -12.57
N LEU A 289 -14.04 -2.12 -12.78
CA LEU A 289 -13.52 -0.75 -12.63
C LEU A 289 -14.20 0.25 -13.58
N VAL A 290 -14.57 -0.14 -14.79
CA VAL A 290 -15.32 0.73 -15.71
C VAL A 290 -16.82 0.68 -15.50
N GLY A 291 -17.32 -0.18 -14.62
CA GLY A 291 -18.74 -0.44 -14.36
C GLY A 291 -19.49 0.77 -13.83
N GLY A 292 -18.89 1.55 -12.91
CA GLY A 292 -19.52 2.77 -12.41
C GLY A 292 -19.81 3.79 -13.52
N ARG A 293 -18.82 4.05 -14.39
CA ARG A 293 -18.98 4.92 -15.55
C ARG A 293 -20.01 4.39 -16.55
N ALA A 294 -19.99 3.07 -16.78
CA ALA A 294 -20.97 2.41 -17.66
C ALA A 294 -22.39 2.55 -17.12
N ALA A 295 -22.57 2.45 -15.81
CA ALA A 295 -23.85 2.68 -15.14
C ALA A 295 -24.36 4.10 -15.33
N GLU A 296 -23.52 5.12 -15.15
CA GLU A 296 -23.89 6.51 -15.39
C GLU A 296 -24.38 6.71 -16.82
N GLU A 297 -23.67 6.22 -17.83
CA GLU A 297 -24.02 6.39 -19.24
C GLU A 297 -25.32 5.68 -19.59
N VAL A 298 -25.49 4.41 -19.18
CA VAL A 298 -26.67 3.61 -19.49
C VAL A 298 -27.93 4.15 -18.80
N VAL A 299 -27.79 4.69 -17.57
CA VAL A 299 -28.94 5.13 -16.77
C VAL A 299 -29.33 6.56 -17.07
N PHE A 300 -28.37 7.47 -17.16
CA PHE A 300 -28.61 8.92 -17.26
C PHE A 300 -28.29 9.48 -18.65
N GLY A 301 -27.70 8.70 -19.57
CA GLY A 301 -27.25 9.20 -20.88
C GLY A 301 -26.13 10.24 -20.78
N SER A 302 -25.50 10.37 -19.62
CA SER A 302 -24.43 11.34 -19.35
C SER A 302 -23.42 10.73 -18.38
N VAL A 303 -22.23 11.31 -18.34
CA VAL A 303 -21.13 10.84 -17.54
C VAL A 303 -20.58 11.97 -16.66
N THR A 304 -20.04 11.61 -15.47
CA THR A 304 -19.49 12.59 -14.53
C THR A 304 -17.97 12.42 -14.37
N ASN A 305 -17.33 13.36 -13.70
CA ASN A 305 -15.90 13.24 -13.34
C ASN A 305 -15.65 12.31 -12.14
N GLY A 306 -16.68 11.70 -11.56
CA GLY A 306 -16.57 10.82 -10.39
C GLY A 306 -15.73 9.58 -10.67
N ALA A 307 -15.75 9.05 -11.89
CA ALA A 307 -15.00 7.87 -12.30
C ALA A 307 -13.48 8.08 -12.53
N TYR A 308 -12.91 9.22 -12.12
CA TYR A 308 -11.49 9.53 -12.39
C TYR A 308 -10.53 8.48 -11.84
N ASP A 309 -10.71 8.10 -10.58
CA ASP A 309 -9.82 7.12 -9.93
C ASP A 309 -9.99 5.71 -10.50
N ASP A 310 -11.19 5.33 -10.89
CA ASP A 310 -11.49 4.03 -11.51
C ASP A 310 -10.86 3.93 -12.90
N ILE A 311 -10.96 5.00 -13.69
CA ILE A 311 -10.30 5.08 -15.00
C ILE A 311 -8.78 4.99 -14.85
N LYS A 312 -8.21 5.66 -13.86
CA LYS A 312 -6.77 5.59 -13.56
C LYS A 312 -6.35 4.18 -13.17
N LYS A 313 -7.09 3.51 -12.29
CA LYS A 313 -6.84 2.12 -11.87
C LYS A 313 -6.96 1.17 -13.05
N ALA A 314 -8.03 1.28 -13.86
CA ALA A 314 -8.24 0.46 -15.05
C ALA A 314 -7.10 0.63 -16.07
N THR A 315 -6.63 1.87 -16.30
CA THR A 315 -5.49 2.14 -17.19
C THR A 315 -4.21 1.48 -16.68
N ASN A 316 -3.93 1.59 -15.38
CA ASN A 316 -2.74 1.00 -14.79
C ASN A 316 -2.81 -0.54 -14.84
N LEU A 317 -3.95 -1.14 -14.55
CA LEU A 317 -4.15 -2.59 -14.61
C LEU A 317 -3.97 -3.10 -16.05
N ALA A 318 -4.62 -2.47 -17.03
CA ALA A 318 -4.48 -2.83 -18.44
C ALA A 318 -3.02 -2.72 -18.92
N LYS A 319 -2.31 -1.64 -18.56
CA LYS A 319 -0.87 -1.50 -18.84
C LYS A 319 -0.05 -2.62 -18.22
N THR A 320 -0.33 -2.97 -16.97
CA THR A 320 0.39 -4.04 -16.25
C THR A 320 0.17 -5.40 -16.92
N MET A 321 -1.07 -5.72 -17.29
CA MET A 321 -1.40 -6.97 -17.99
C MET A 321 -0.63 -7.10 -19.31
N ILE A 322 -0.55 -6.02 -20.09
CA ILE A 322 0.12 -5.99 -21.39
C ILE A 322 1.64 -5.98 -21.24
N THR A 323 2.19 -5.09 -20.40
CA THR A 323 3.63 -4.79 -20.39
C THR A 323 4.45 -5.64 -19.44
N ARG A 324 3.82 -6.23 -18.41
CA ARG A 324 4.49 -7.01 -17.36
C ARG A 324 4.11 -8.48 -17.35
N TYR A 325 2.83 -8.77 -17.48
CA TYR A 325 2.34 -10.15 -17.35
C TYR A 325 2.31 -10.92 -18.67
N GLY A 326 2.58 -10.24 -19.82
CA GLY A 326 2.55 -10.89 -21.13
C GLY A 326 1.16 -11.43 -21.50
N MET A 327 0.09 -10.78 -21.03
CA MET A 327 -1.30 -11.21 -21.23
C MET A 327 -1.95 -10.58 -22.48
N SER A 328 -1.15 -10.02 -23.39
CA SER A 328 -1.62 -9.49 -24.68
C SER A 328 -1.26 -10.46 -25.79
N ASP A 329 -2.23 -10.76 -26.66
CA ASP A 329 -2.00 -11.61 -27.84
C ASP A 329 -1.09 -10.93 -28.88
N ARG A 330 -1.04 -9.58 -28.85
CA ARG A 330 -0.21 -8.79 -29.79
C ARG A 330 1.28 -8.83 -29.44
N PHE A 331 1.61 -8.72 -28.15
CA PHE A 331 3.01 -8.64 -27.70
C PHE A 331 3.55 -9.98 -27.17
N GLY A 332 2.66 -10.94 -26.89
CA GLY A 332 3.05 -12.25 -26.40
C GLY A 332 3.81 -12.19 -25.07
N LEU A 333 4.78 -13.08 -24.91
CA LEU A 333 5.56 -13.27 -23.68
C LEU A 333 6.78 -12.32 -23.60
N VAL A 334 6.57 -11.02 -23.81
CA VAL A 334 7.63 -10.00 -23.75
C VAL A 334 7.38 -9.04 -22.61
N ALA A 335 8.37 -8.88 -21.72
CA ALA A 335 8.35 -7.86 -20.66
C ALA A 335 8.77 -6.51 -21.26
N LEU A 336 7.82 -5.61 -21.45
CA LEU A 336 8.02 -4.28 -22.05
C LEU A 336 8.30 -3.19 -21.01
N SER A 337 8.14 -3.49 -19.73
CA SER A 337 8.39 -2.54 -18.65
C SER A 337 9.09 -3.19 -17.46
N THR A 338 9.88 -2.39 -16.73
CA THR A 338 10.53 -2.77 -15.47
C THR A 338 10.05 -1.88 -14.34
N VAL A 339 9.81 -2.47 -13.17
CA VAL A 339 9.45 -1.71 -11.97
C VAL A 339 10.69 -1.04 -11.42
N GLU A 340 10.64 0.30 -11.31
CA GLU A 340 11.72 1.11 -10.74
C GLU A 340 11.59 1.27 -9.22
N ASP A 341 10.39 1.03 -8.68
CA ASP A 341 10.03 1.34 -7.30
C ASP A 341 9.02 0.31 -6.80
N GLU A 342 9.53 -0.82 -6.31
CA GLU A 342 8.72 -1.99 -5.97
C GLU A 342 7.82 -1.77 -4.75
N TYR A 343 8.32 -1.03 -3.74
CA TYR A 343 7.67 -0.97 -2.43
C TYR A 343 6.94 0.35 -2.12
N LEU A 344 7.14 1.40 -2.90
CA LEU A 344 6.51 2.71 -2.66
C LEU A 344 5.40 3.01 -3.65
N SER A 345 5.74 3.30 -4.89
CA SER A 345 4.77 3.75 -5.89
C SER A 345 4.42 2.71 -6.95
N GLY A 346 5.21 1.64 -7.05
CA GLY A 346 5.07 0.66 -8.12
C GLY A 346 5.33 1.25 -9.52
N ARG A 347 6.02 2.40 -9.59
CA ARG A 347 6.30 3.08 -10.85
C ARG A 347 7.13 2.18 -11.75
N ALA A 348 6.66 2.01 -12.98
CA ALA A 348 7.35 1.24 -14.01
C ALA A 348 7.85 2.17 -15.11
N SER A 349 9.03 1.88 -15.63
CA SER A 349 9.57 2.48 -16.86
C SER A 349 9.44 1.52 -18.03
N MET A 350 9.19 2.07 -19.22
CA MET A 350 9.13 1.30 -20.44
C MET A 350 10.55 0.98 -20.94
N ASN A 351 10.78 -0.27 -21.34
CA ASN A 351 12.06 -0.77 -21.84
C ASN A 351 11.94 -1.15 -23.32
N CYS A 352 11.20 -0.38 -24.09
CA CYS A 352 10.98 -0.63 -25.50
C CYS A 352 11.13 0.64 -26.34
N ALA A 353 11.11 0.50 -27.66
CA ALA A 353 11.17 1.63 -28.57
C ALA A 353 9.90 2.47 -28.51
N GLN A 354 9.98 3.77 -28.79
CA GLN A 354 8.82 4.68 -28.80
C GLN A 354 7.67 4.22 -29.70
N ALA A 355 7.98 3.54 -30.83
CA ALA A 355 6.98 2.96 -31.69
C ALA A 355 6.17 1.87 -30.95
N THR A 356 6.83 1.03 -30.15
CA THR A 356 6.19 -0.01 -29.34
C THR A 356 5.36 0.60 -28.20
N GLU A 357 5.83 1.71 -27.60
CA GLU A 357 5.04 2.42 -26.58
C GLU A 357 3.71 2.93 -27.15
N ALA A 358 3.73 3.51 -28.36
CA ALA A 358 2.52 3.94 -29.03
C ALA A 358 1.55 2.77 -29.32
N GLU A 359 2.11 1.60 -29.70
CA GLU A 359 1.31 0.40 -29.89
C GLU A 359 0.71 -0.15 -28.59
N VAL A 360 1.44 -0.07 -27.48
CA VAL A 360 0.94 -0.42 -26.13
C VAL A 360 -0.22 0.50 -25.76
N ASP A 361 -0.09 1.82 -25.98
CA ASP A 361 -1.15 2.77 -25.68
C ASP A 361 -2.41 2.49 -26.51
N ASP A 362 -2.27 2.08 -27.77
CA ASP A 362 -3.42 1.70 -28.61
C ASP A 362 -4.07 0.39 -28.15
N GLU A 363 -3.27 -0.58 -27.71
CA GLU A 363 -3.79 -1.84 -27.17
C GLU A 363 -4.53 -1.62 -25.84
N VAL A 364 -4.00 -0.79 -24.94
CA VAL A 364 -4.68 -0.38 -23.70
C VAL A 364 -6.03 0.27 -24.00
N LYS A 365 -6.09 1.19 -24.96
CA LYS A 365 -7.36 1.83 -25.39
C LYS A 365 -8.38 0.80 -25.87
N LYS A 366 -7.96 -0.14 -26.71
CA LYS A 366 -8.85 -1.20 -27.23
C LYS A 366 -9.35 -2.11 -26.11
N LEU A 367 -8.45 -2.54 -25.21
CA LEU A 367 -8.80 -3.39 -24.10
C LEU A 367 -9.82 -2.72 -23.17
N ILE A 368 -9.58 -1.47 -22.77
CA ILE A 368 -10.53 -0.72 -21.92
C ILE A 368 -11.84 -0.48 -22.64
N ALA A 369 -11.82 -0.16 -23.94
CA ALA A 369 -13.04 0.04 -24.72
C ALA A 369 -13.88 -1.25 -24.79
N SER A 370 -13.26 -2.41 -25.02
CA SER A 370 -13.99 -3.69 -25.02
C SER A 370 -14.61 -4.00 -23.65
N CYS A 371 -13.85 -3.81 -22.55
CA CYS A 371 -14.36 -3.97 -21.19
C CYS A 371 -15.53 -3.02 -20.89
N TYR A 372 -15.47 -1.80 -21.41
CA TYR A 372 -16.53 -0.80 -21.22
C TYR A 372 -17.82 -1.18 -21.95
N GLU A 373 -17.74 -1.67 -23.20
CA GLU A 373 -18.92 -2.16 -23.91
C GLU A 373 -19.53 -3.40 -23.23
N GLU A 374 -18.69 -4.33 -22.74
CA GLU A 374 -19.16 -5.49 -21.98
C GLU A 374 -19.85 -5.04 -20.68
N ALA A 375 -19.27 -4.10 -19.95
CA ALA A 375 -19.89 -3.54 -18.74
C ALA A 375 -21.27 -2.93 -19.04
N LYS A 376 -21.41 -2.16 -20.14
CA LYS A 376 -22.68 -1.59 -20.56
C LYS A 376 -23.72 -2.66 -20.93
N GLN A 377 -23.27 -3.74 -21.56
CA GLN A 377 -24.15 -4.85 -21.89
C GLN A 377 -24.68 -5.54 -20.62
N ILE A 378 -23.79 -5.89 -19.69
CA ILE A 378 -24.18 -6.51 -18.39
C ILE A 378 -25.19 -5.63 -17.66
N ILE A 379 -24.96 -4.32 -17.62
CA ILE A 379 -25.86 -3.36 -16.96
C ILE A 379 -27.22 -3.28 -17.65
N ARG A 380 -27.26 -3.27 -18.98
CA ARG A 380 -28.53 -3.24 -19.75
C ARG A 380 -29.36 -4.52 -19.49
N GLU A 381 -28.72 -5.67 -19.51
CA GLU A 381 -29.36 -6.96 -19.26
C GLU A 381 -29.92 -7.09 -17.84
N ASN A 382 -29.32 -6.41 -16.86
CA ASN A 382 -29.69 -6.49 -15.45
C ASN A 382 -30.26 -5.16 -14.92
N ARG A 383 -30.84 -4.35 -15.78
CA ARG A 383 -31.32 -3.00 -15.46
C ARG A 383 -32.32 -2.96 -14.31
N GLU A 384 -33.27 -3.89 -14.27
CA GLU A 384 -34.30 -3.93 -13.22
C GLU A 384 -33.72 -4.19 -11.85
N VAL A 385 -32.76 -5.12 -11.74
CA VAL A 385 -32.03 -5.43 -10.49
C VAL A 385 -31.25 -4.22 -10.04
N MET A 386 -30.53 -3.58 -10.97
CA MET A 386 -29.79 -2.36 -10.70
C MET A 386 -30.66 -1.24 -10.15
N ASP A 387 -31.82 -0.99 -10.76
CA ASP A 387 -32.76 0.06 -10.34
C ASP A 387 -33.30 -0.23 -8.93
N GLN A 388 -33.58 -1.50 -8.58
CA GLN A 388 -34.01 -1.91 -7.25
C GLN A 388 -32.91 -1.67 -6.21
N LEU A 389 -31.70 -2.12 -6.48
CA LEU A 389 -30.55 -1.97 -5.56
C LEU A 389 -30.19 -0.50 -5.35
N ALA A 390 -30.13 0.30 -6.42
CA ALA A 390 -29.83 1.72 -6.34
C ALA A 390 -30.87 2.49 -5.53
N ARG A 391 -32.17 2.20 -5.74
CA ARG A 391 -33.26 2.78 -4.93
C ARG A 391 -33.13 2.39 -3.46
N TYR A 392 -32.84 1.13 -3.16
CA TYR A 392 -32.64 0.67 -1.79
C TYR A 392 -31.49 1.41 -1.11
N LEU A 393 -30.32 1.49 -1.78
CA LEU A 393 -29.14 2.20 -1.28
C LEU A 393 -29.41 3.69 -1.05
N TYR A 394 -30.10 4.33 -1.97
CA TYR A 394 -30.48 5.73 -1.86
C TYR A 394 -31.49 5.99 -0.74
N CYS A 395 -32.50 5.11 -0.56
CA CYS A 395 -33.53 5.25 0.47
C CYS A 395 -32.99 5.00 1.89
N LEU A 396 -32.07 4.04 2.07
CA LEU A 396 -31.48 3.74 3.39
C LEU A 396 -30.79 4.94 4.04
N LEU A 397 -30.17 5.81 3.25
CA LEU A 397 -29.55 7.03 3.77
C LEU A 397 -30.56 8.12 4.13
N TYR A 398 -31.83 7.99 3.68
CA TYR A 398 -32.91 8.91 4.05
C TYR A 398 -33.65 8.49 5.33
N THR A 399 -33.57 7.21 5.72
CA THR A 399 -34.26 6.64 6.88
C THR A 399 -33.42 6.61 8.14
N SER A 400 -32.14 6.98 8.08
CA SER A 400 -31.33 7.24 9.26
C SER A 400 -31.81 8.56 9.89
N PRO A 401 -32.44 8.55 11.08
CA PRO A 401 -32.95 9.78 11.71
C PRO A 401 -31.78 10.75 11.92
N SER A 402 -31.93 11.95 11.39
CA SER A 402 -31.02 13.04 11.70
C SER A 402 -31.06 13.28 13.20
N PRO A 403 -29.91 13.53 13.87
CA PRO A 403 -29.92 13.97 15.28
C PRO A 403 -30.70 15.26 15.53
N ARG A 404 -31.23 15.90 14.49
CA ARG A 404 -32.02 17.14 14.50
C ARG A 404 -33.50 16.94 14.26
N ASP A 405 -33.96 15.70 13.99
CA ASP A 405 -35.39 15.45 13.87
C ASP A 405 -35.97 15.38 15.30
N PRO A 406 -36.92 16.28 15.65
CA PRO A 406 -37.58 16.22 16.94
C PRO A 406 -38.36 14.91 17.06
N LYS A 407 -38.28 14.28 18.25
CA LYS A 407 -39.04 13.08 18.59
C LYS A 407 -40.54 13.37 18.60
#